data_c027c11ecb4d5b0032de1a17c38773fe
#
_entry.id   c027c11ecb4d5b0032de1a17c38773fe
#
_cell.length_a   1.000
_cell.length_b   1.000
_cell.length_c   1.000
_cell.angle_alpha   90.00
_cell.angle_beta   90.00
_cell.angle_gamma   90.00
#
_symmetry.space_group_name_H-M   'P 1'
#
loop_
_entity.id
_entity.type
_entity.pdbx_description
1 polymer ?
#
loop_
_entity_poly.entity_id
_entity_poly.type
_entity_poly.pdbx_seq_one_letter_code
_entity_poly.pdbx_strand_id
1 'polypeptide(L)'
;MSAFWAEFMGTFLLLFVGNGVVSNVVLKQTKAAGDPGSWIMITTAWGLAVYIGVVVAGPYSGAHLNPAVSLALWLNGDLTAGQLGSYAFAQLLGAAAGTTLNYFFY
;
A
#
# COMPACT_ATOMS: atom_id res chain seq x y z
N MET A 1 -4.64 -4.86 -17.24
CA MET A 1 -4.63 -5.45 -15.88
C MET A 1 -6.03 -5.34 -15.31
N SER A 2 -6.55 -6.39 -14.69
CA SER A 2 -7.88 -6.32 -14.07
C SER A 2 -7.85 -5.43 -12.83
N ALA A 3 -9.02 -4.94 -12.40
CA ALA A 3 -9.11 -4.13 -11.19
C ALA A 3 -8.60 -4.89 -9.96
N PHE A 4 -8.88 -6.20 -9.88
CA PHE A 4 -8.37 -7.02 -8.79
C PHE A 4 -6.84 -6.98 -8.70
N TRP A 5 -6.17 -7.27 -9.82
CA TRP A 5 -4.71 -7.31 -9.85
C TRP A 5 -4.11 -5.91 -9.68
N ALA A 6 -4.81 -4.87 -10.16
CA ALA A 6 -4.38 -3.49 -9.95
C ALA A 6 -4.39 -3.12 -8.46
N GLU A 7 -5.48 -3.47 -7.74
CA GLU A 7 -5.56 -3.23 -6.30
C GLU A 7 -4.54 -4.07 -5.53
N PHE A 8 -4.32 -5.31 -5.94
CA PHE A 8 -3.28 -6.16 -5.37
C PHE A 8 -1.90 -5.51 -5.53
N MET A 9 -1.55 -5.16 -6.77
CA MET A 9 -0.22 -4.62 -7.06
C MET A 9 0.01 -3.26 -6.43
N GLY A 10 -0.99 -2.37 -6.48
CA GLY A 10 -0.89 -1.05 -5.86
C GLY A 10 -0.69 -1.14 -4.35
N THR A 11 -1.47 -1.99 -3.69
CA THR A 11 -1.34 -2.20 -2.25
C THR A 11 -0.04 -2.92 -1.89
N PHE A 12 0.39 -3.87 -2.71
CA PHE A 12 1.69 -4.53 -2.56
C PHE A 12 2.82 -3.50 -2.54
N LEU A 13 2.86 -2.61 -3.53
CA LEU A 13 3.88 -1.57 -3.63
C LEU A 13 3.81 -0.59 -2.46
N LEU A 14 2.59 -0.20 -2.08
CA LEU A 14 2.37 0.69 -0.94
C LEU A 14 3.00 0.13 0.33
N LEU A 15 2.70 -1.12 0.65
CA LEU A 15 3.19 -1.75 1.87
C LEU A 15 4.67 -2.10 1.79
N PHE A 16 5.14 -2.53 0.62
CA PHE A 16 6.56 -2.86 0.47
C PHE A 16 7.43 -1.62 0.65
N VAL A 17 7.10 -0.53 -0.04
CA VAL A 17 7.89 0.72 0.03
C VAL A 17 7.72 1.38 1.41
N GLY A 18 6.50 1.49 1.91
CA GLY A 18 6.22 2.14 3.19
C GLY A 18 6.86 1.40 4.36
N ASN A 19 6.68 0.08 4.43
CA ASN A 19 7.33 -0.72 5.47
C ASN A 19 8.85 -0.77 5.28
N GLY A 20 9.32 -0.65 4.06
CA GLY A 20 10.75 -0.59 3.78
C GLY A 20 11.43 0.60 4.44
N VAL A 21 10.84 1.79 4.35
CA VAL A 21 11.42 2.96 5.02
C VAL A 21 11.33 2.84 6.53
N VAL A 22 10.23 2.31 7.06
CA VAL A 22 10.10 2.08 8.51
C VAL A 22 11.18 1.11 8.99
N SER A 23 11.38 0.00 8.27
CA SER A 23 12.43 -0.96 8.60
C SER A 23 13.81 -0.32 8.59
N ASN A 24 14.08 0.55 7.61
CA ASN A 24 15.36 1.23 7.47
C ASN A 24 15.63 2.22 8.62
N VAL A 25 14.59 2.73 9.27
CA VAL A 25 14.71 3.66 10.39
C VAL A 25 14.75 2.91 11.72
N VAL A 26 13.92 1.89 11.89
CA VAL A 26 13.64 1.25 13.18
C VAL A 26 14.61 0.09 13.47
N LEU A 27 14.98 -0.69 12.45
CA LEU A 27 15.84 -1.83 12.66
C LEU A 27 17.30 -1.41 12.88
N LYS A 28 17.99 -2.16 13.74
CA LYS A 28 19.41 -1.93 14.01
C LYS A 28 20.24 -2.25 12.77
N GLN A 29 21.38 -1.61 12.64
CA GLN A 29 22.36 -1.84 11.57
C GLN A 29 21.82 -1.52 10.16
N THR A 30 20.81 -0.65 10.08
CA THR A 30 20.34 -0.08 8.83
C THR A 30 20.88 1.34 8.65
N LYS A 31 20.87 1.85 7.40
CA LYS A 31 21.49 3.14 7.08
C LYS A 31 20.88 4.33 7.82
N ALA A 32 19.57 4.28 8.09
CA ALA A 32 18.85 5.38 8.73
C ALA A 32 18.58 5.12 10.21
N ALA A 33 19.12 4.07 10.80
CA ALA A 33 18.89 3.75 12.19
C ALA A 33 19.32 4.91 13.11
N GLY A 34 18.40 5.40 13.93
CA GLY A 34 18.67 6.49 14.87
C GLY A 34 18.74 7.88 14.26
N ASP A 35 18.39 8.05 12.98
CA ASP A 35 18.42 9.36 12.32
C ASP A 35 17.40 10.30 12.95
N PRO A 36 17.77 11.53 13.34
CA PRO A 36 16.84 12.49 13.95
C PRO A 36 15.75 12.98 12.99
N GLY A 37 15.94 12.84 11.66
CA GLY A 37 14.94 13.18 10.65
C GLY A 37 13.98 12.05 10.31
N SER A 38 13.91 11.00 11.13
CA SER A 38 13.19 9.77 10.81
C SER A 38 11.69 9.98 10.55
N TRP A 39 11.01 10.85 11.29
CA TRP A 39 9.58 11.12 11.06
C TRP A 39 9.32 11.73 9.69
N ILE A 40 10.18 12.68 9.27
CA ILE A 40 10.07 13.29 7.94
C ILE A 40 10.31 12.23 6.87
N MET A 41 11.32 11.38 7.07
CA MET A 41 11.60 10.27 6.14
C MET A 41 10.42 9.30 6.03
N ILE A 42 9.85 8.89 7.14
CA ILE A 42 8.72 7.95 7.17
C ILE A 42 7.50 8.55 6.49
N THR A 43 7.09 9.75 6.87
CA THR A 43 5.89 10.37 6.31
C THR A 43 6.04 10.67 4.82
N THR A 44 7.19 11.16 4.41
CA THR A 44 7.47 11.45 3.00
C THR A 44 7.45 10.17 2.17
N ALA A 45 8.12 9.12 2.65
CA ALA A 45 8.18 7.85 1.93
C ALA A 45 6.82 7.16 1.86
N TRP A 46 6.00 7.22 2.91
CA TRP A 46 4.64 6.70 2.85
C TRP A 46 3.78 7.47 1.85
N GLY A 47 3.91 8.79 1.80
CA GLY A 47 3.22 9.61 0.79
C GLY A 47 3.64 9.23 -0.63
N LEU A 48 4.92 9.04 -0.86
CA LEU A 48 5.44 8.60 -2.17
C LEU A 48 5.01 7.17 -2.48
N ALA A 49 4.93 6.29 -1.48
CA ALA A 49 4.45 4.93 -1.66
C ALA A 49 2.99 4.90 -2.12
N VAL A 50 2.14 5.74 -1.53
CA VAL A 50 0.76 5.93 -1.98
C VAL A 50 0.74 6.44 -3.42
N TYR A 51 1.55 7.43 -3.74
CA TYR A 51 1.64 7.98 -5.09
C TYR A 51 2.02 6.89 -6.11
N ILE A 52 3.02 6.08 -5.81
CA ILE A 52 3.42 4.97 -6.68
C ILE A 52 2.25 4.00 -6.90
N GLY A 53 1.58 3.61 -5.81
CA GLY A 53 0.42 2.73 -5.90
C GLY A 53 -0.70 3.32 -6.76
N VAL A 54 -0.97 4.60 -6.63
CA VAL A 54 -1.98 5.31 -7.41
C VAL A 54 -1.60 5.35 -8.89
N VAL A 55 -0.35 5.62 -9.21
CA VAL A 55 0.12 5.63 -10.61
C VAL A 55 -0.04 4.26 -11.25
N VAL A 56 0.28 3.19 -10.53
CA VAL A 56 0.18 1.82 -11.05
C VAL A 56 -1.26 1.36 -11.18
N ALA A 57 -2.09 1.58 -10.16
CA ALA A 57 -3.43 1.01 -10.09
C ALA A 57 -4.52 1.93 -10.65
N GLY A 58 -4.31 3.24 -10.64
CA GLY A 58 -5.32 4.23 -10.98
C GLY A 58 -6.03 3.99 -12.30
N PRO A 59 -5.30 3.76 -13.42
CA PRO A 59 -5.93 3.54 -14.73
C PRO A 59 -6.81 2.30 -14.80
N TYR A 60 -6.63 1.34 -13.90
CA TYR A 60 -7.31 0.04 -13.95
C TYR A 60 -8.40 -0.12 -12.90
N SER A 61 -8.20 0.43 -11.69
CA SER A 61 -9.12 0.20 -10.58
C SER A 61 -9.62 1.48 -9.91
N GLY A 62 -9.02 2.62 -10.23
CA GLY A 62 -9.25 3.86 -9.50
C GLY A 62 -8.39 4.00 -8.24
N ALA A 63 -7.54 3.02 -7.97
CA ALA A 63 -6.53 3.05 -6.90
C ALA A 63 -7.12 3.37 -5.52
N HIS A 64 -7.98 2.49 -5.01
CA HIS A 64 -8.48 2.62 -3.64
C HIS A 64 -7.38 2.28 -2.63
N LEU A 65 -6.68 1.17 -2.83
CA LEU A 65 -5.53 0.70 -2.06
C LEU A 65 -5.79 0.53 -0.55
N ASN A 66 -7.05 0.60 -0.15
CA ASN A 66 -7.46 0.57 1.24
C ASN A 66 -8.90 0.10 1.35
N PRO A 67 -9.20 -0.93 2.16
CA PRO A 67 -10.57 -1.40 2.33
C PRO A 67 -11.53 -0.32 2.85
N ALA A 68 -11.04 0.62 3.66
CA ALA A 68 -11.86 1.71 4.17
C ALA A 68 -12.31 2.65 3.05
N VAL A 69 -11.44 2.94 2.08
CA VAL A 69 -11.79 3.75 0.91
C VAL A 69 -12.82 3.02 0.06
N SER A 70 -12.63 1.73 -0.19
CA SER A 70 -13.59 0.92 -0.95
C SER A 70 -14.95 0.85 -0.24
N LEU A 71 -14.95 0.70 1.08
CA LEU A 71 -16.17 0.70 1.88
C LEU A 71 -16.92 2.04 1.76
N ALA A 72 -16.21 3.15 1.86
CA ALA A 72 -16.79 4.48 1.74
C ALA A 72 -17.43 4.68 0.36
N LEU A 73 -16.77 4.25 -0.70
CA LEU A 73 -17.30 4.36 -2.06
C LEU A 73 -18.50 3.44 -2.28
N TRP A 74 -18.50 2.26 -1.67
CA TRP A 74 -19.67 1.38 -1.69
C TRP A 74 -20.87 2.03 -1.00
N LEU A 75 -20.66 2.62 0.18
CA LEU A 75 -21.73 3.32 0.91
C LEU A 75 -22.26 4.52 0.15
N ASN A 76 -21.41 5.17 -0.65
CA ASN A 76 -21.80 6.30 -1.50
C ASN A 76 -22.46 5.86 -2.81
N GLY A 77 -22.53 4.57 -3.11
CA GLY A 77 -23.16 4.04 -4.32
C GLY A 77 -22.24 3.94 -5.54
N ASP A 78 -20.95 4.23 -5.38
CA ASP A 78 -19.99 4.23 -6.49
C ASP A 78 -19.37 2.85 -6.74
N LEU A 79 -19.68 1.86 -5.91
CA LEU A 79 -19.10 0.53 -5.98
C LEU A 79 -20.17 -0.50 -5.66
N THR A 80 -20.19 -1.63 -6.38
CA THR A 80 -21.10 -2.73 -6.05
C THR A 80 -20.57 -3.55 -4.87
N ALA A 81 -21.45 -4.32 -4.21
CA ALA A 81 -21.04 -5.19 -3.11
C ALA A 81 -20.00 -6.23 -3.56
N GLY A 82 -20.15 -6.78 -4.78
CA GLY A 82 -19.18 -7.72 -5.34
C GLY A 82 -17.83 -7.07 -5.59
N GLN A 83 -17.81 -5.85 -6.09
CA GLN A 83 -16.58 -5.08 -6.29
C GLN A 83 -15.92 -4.76 -4.95
N LEU A 84 -16.70 -4.38 -3.93
CA LEU A 84 -16.17 -4.14 -2.60
C LEU A 84 -15.44 -5.37 -2.06
N GLY A 85 -16.06 -6.55 -2.15
CA GLY A 85 -15.43 -7.79 -1.70
C GLY A 85 -14.16 -8.12 -2.46
N SER A 86 -14.18 -7.96 -3.79
CA SER A 86 -13.01 -8.19 -4.64
C SER A 86 -11.87 -7.23 -4.32
N TYR A 87 -12.18 -5.94 -4.18
CA TYR A 87 -11.18 -4.92 -3.86
C TYR A 87 -10.56 -5.18 -2.49
N ALA A 88 -11.39 -5.41 -1.47
CA ALA A 88 -10.89 -5.67 -0.12
C ALA A 88 -9.99 -6.89 -0.07
N PHE A 89 -10.38 -7.97 -0.75
CA PHE A 89 -9.58 -9.20 -0.79
C PHE A 89 -8.25 -8.97 -1.49
N ALA A 90 -8.26 -8.28 -2.64
CA ALA A 90 -7.04 -7.95 -3.38
C ALA A 90 -6.10 -7.08 -2.55
N GLN A 91 -6.64 -6.09 -1.85
CA GLN A 91 -5.87 -5.19 -0.99
C GLN A 91 -5.22 -5.95 0.18
N LEU A 92 -5.97 -6.84 0.83
CA LEU A 92 -5.44 -7.65 1.93
C LEU A 92 -4.33 -8.58 1.46
N LEU A 93 -4.51 -9.24 0.32
CA LEU A 93 -3.47 -10.09 -0.26
C LEU A 93 -2.24 -9.28 -0.67
N GLY A 94 -2.45 -8.12 -1.29
CA GLY A 94 -1.36 -7.23 -1.68
C GLY A 94 -0.56 -6.74 -0.48
N ALA A 95 -1.25 -6.34 0.58
CA ALA A 95 -0.63 -5.90 1.82
C ALA A 95 0.19 -7.02 2.46
N ALA A 96 -0.38 -8.23 2.53
CA ALA A 96 0.31 -9.39 3.08
C ALA A 96 1.56 -9.74 2.26
N ALA A 97 1.45 -9.74 0.93
CA ALA A 97 2.57 -10.04 0.04
C ALA A 97 3.68 -8.99 0.13
N GLY A 98 3.31 -7.71 0.14
CA GLY A 98 4.29 -6.61 0.24
C GLY A 98 5.03 -6.62 1.58
N THR A 99 4.30 -6.83 2.66
CA THR A 99 4.87 -6.93 4.00
C THR A 99 5.78 -8.15 4.13
N THR A 100 5.37 -9.29 3.57
CA THR A 100 6.17 -10.52 3.59
C THR A 100 7.48 -10.32 2.82
N LEU A 101 7.42 -9.70 1.63
CA LEU A 101 8.62 -9.42 0.86
C LEU A 101 9.55 -8.46 1.62
N ASN A 102 9.01 -7.46 2.29
CA ASN A 102 9.79 -6.55 3.12
C ASN A 102 10.51 -7.31 4.24
N TYR A 103 9.84 -8.26 4.86
CA TYR A 103 10.44 -9.09 5.90
C TYR A 103 11.67 -9.84 5.38
N PHE A 104 11.57 -10.43 4.19
CA PHE A 104 12.71 -11.16 3.62
C PHE A 104 13.82 -10.22 3.12
N PHE A 105 13.47 -8.99 2.75
CA PHE A 105 14.46 -8.00 2.33
C PHE A 105 15.29 -7.49 3.51
N TYR A 106 14.69 -7.34 4.68
CA TYR A 106 15.34 -6.91 5.91
C TYR A 106 15.42 -8.08 6.90
#